data_26935a56e9585d7963d0c786ca986239
#
_entry.id   26935a56e9585d7963d0c786ca986239
#
_cell.length_a   1.000
_cell.length_b   1.000
_cell.length_c   1.000
_cell.angle_alpha   90.00
_cell.angle_beta   90.00
_cell.angle_gamma   90.00
#
_symmetry.space_group_name_H-M   'P 1'
#
loop_
_entity.id
_entity.type
_entity.pdbx_description
1 polymer ?
#
loop_
_entity_poly.entity_id
_entity_poly.type
_entity_poly.pdbx_seq_one_letter_code
_entity_poly.pdbx_strand_id
1 'polypeptide(L)'
;MDSERIDSYQDHHLHRQSLTGGKNGGVHCTDVTNASRTMLFNIHSLEWDPELCQFFDIPMEILPKVRSSSEIYGLMKICPTLKSGALTGVPISGCLGDQSAALVGQMCFQDGQAKNTYGTGCFLLCNTGQKSVFSEHGLLTTIAYKLGRDKPVCYALEGSVAIAGAVVRWLRDNLGIVKTSQEVEKLASEVGTSYGCYFVPAFSGLYAPYWEPSARGIICGLTQFTNKNHIAFAALEAVCFQTREILDAMNKDCGIPLNQLQVDGGMTNNKVLMQLQSDILCIPVVKPSMPETTALGAAMAAGAAEGVGIWSLNPGDLTAVTCERFEPQINPEESEFRYARWKKAVMKSMGWETSEAPPNGADK
;
A
#
# COMPACT_ATOMS: atom_id res chain seq x y z
N MET A 1 21.31 14.21 4.99
CA MET A 1 21.16 12.76 4.91
C MET A 1 22.52 12.22 4.56
N ASP A 2 23.13 11.42 5.43
CA ASP A 2 24.52 10.95 5.24
C ASP A 2 24.61 10.03 4.02
N SER A 3 25.64 10.22 3.19
CA SER A 3 25.89 9.43 1.98
C SER A 3 25.94 7.93 2.25
N GLU A 4 26.49 7.51 3.39
CA GLU A 4 26.52 6.11 3.82
C GLU A 4 25.12 5.48 4.02
N ARG A 5 24.09 6.26 4.38
CA ARG A 5 22.71 5.76 4.49
C ARG A 5 22.03 5.61 3.13
N ILE A 6 22.40 6.44 2.17
CA ILE A 6 21.92 6.34 0.78
C ILE A 6 22.52 5.10 0.14
N ASP A 7 23.82 4.87 0.30
CA ASP A 7 24.53 3.70 -0.22
C ASP A 7 23.95 2.38 0.34
N SER A 8 23.70 2.32 1.66
CA SER A 8 23.13 1.09 2.27
C SER A 8 21.68 0.81 1.85
N TYR A 9 20.89 1.85 1.60
CA TYR A 9 19.49 1.70 1.16
C TYR A 9 19.41 1.30 -0.32
N GLN A 10 20.27 1.86 -1.15
CA GLN A 10 20.36 1.55 -2.58
C GLN A 10 20.95 0.17 -2.83
N ASP A 11 22.02 -0.22 -2.14
CA ASP A 11 22.59 -1.58 -2.19
C ASP A 11 21.57 -2.66 -1.79
N HIS A 12 20.75 -2.41 -0.75
CA HIS A 12 19.74 -3.37 -0.32
C HIS A 12 18.57 -3.48 -1.29
N HIS A 13 18.13 -2.38 -1.92
CA HIS A 13 17.03 -2.41 -2.87
C HIS A 13 17.48 -2.97 -4.23
N LEU A 14 18.59 -2.53 -4.77
CA LEU A 14 19.14 -3.04 -6.03
C LEU A 14 19.57 -4.51 -5.93
N HIS A 15 20.11 -4.93 -4.78
CA HIS A 15 20.52 -6.33 -4.55
C HIS A 15 19.34 -7.29 -4.38
N ARG A 16 18.22 -6.84 -3.81
CA ARG A 16 17.00 -7.66 -3.68
C ARG A 16 16.23 -7.82 -4.99
N GLN A 17 16.39 -6.89 -5.91
CA GLN A 17 15.64 -6.84 -7.16
C GLN A 17 16.37 -7.48 -8.34
N SER A 18 17.67 -7.75 -8.23
CA SER A 18 18.36 -8.50 -9.28
C SER A 18 18.04 -9.99 -9.13
N LEU A 19 17.44 -10.58 -10.15
CA LEU A 19 17.35 -12.03 -10.31
C LEU A 19 18.76 -12.54 -10.48
N THR A 20 19.43 -12.79 -9.36
CA THR A 20 20.87 -12.96 -9.26
C THR A 20 21.34 -14.14 -10.08
N GLY A 21 22.09 -13.84 -11.07
CA GLY A 21 23.11 -14.74 -11.51
C GLY A 21 24.31 -14.63 -10.58
N GLY A 22 24.55 -15.67 -9.83
CA GLY A 22 25.84 -15.82 -9.16
C GLY A 22 26.99 -15.78 -10.16
N LYS A 23 28.25 -15.93 -9.72
CA LYS A 23 29.51 -15.86 -10.47
C LYS A 23 29.56 -16.62 -11.82
N ASN A 24 28.48 -17.27 -12.24
CA ASN A 24 28.35 -18.12 -13.44
C ASN A 24 27.34 -17.60 -14.48
N GLY A 25 27.20 -16.28 -14.66
CA GLY A 25 26.48 -15.71 -15.81
C GLY A 25 24.97 -15.64 -15.66
N GLY A 26 24.46 -15.16 -14.54
CA GLY A 26 23.06 -14.83 -14.39
C GLY A 26 22.67 -13.51 -15.03
N VAL A 27 21.38 -13.27 -15.13
CA VAL A 27 20.82 -12.06 -15.73
C VAL A 27 20.64 -10.99 -14.64
N HIS A 28 21.25 -9.82 -14.82
CA HIS A 28 21.02 -8.64 -13.99
C HIS A 28 19.85 -7.85 -14.58
N CYS A 29 18.65 -8.07 -14.06
CA CYS A 29 17.44 -7.40 -14.53
C CYS A 29 16.44 -7.13 -13.39
N THR A 30 15.58 -6.17 -13.64
CA THR A 30 14.43 -5.82 -12.80
C THR A 30 13.21 -5.62 -13.69
N ASP A 31 12.02 -5.47 -13.11
CA ASP A 31 10.84 -5.08 -13.87
C ASP A 31 10.50 -3.60 -13.69
N VAL A 32 9.61 -3.11 -14.55
CA VAL A 32 9.16 -1.71 -14.55
C VAL A 32 8.53 -1.28 -13.20
N THR A 33 7.86 -2.19 -12.48
CA THR A 33 7.20 -1.85 -11.22
C THR A 33 8.19 -1.65 -10.08
N ASN A 34 9.24 -2.47 -10.02
CA ASN A 34 10.34 -2.29 -9.07
C ASN A 34 11.19 -1.08 -9.45
N ALA A 35 11.53 -0.90 -10.74
CA ALA A 35 12.29 0.24 -11.20
C ALA A 35 11.61 1.57 -10.86
N SER A 36 10.29 1.65 -10.98
CA SER A 36 9.51 2.87 -10.67
C SER A 36 9.59 3.29 -9.19
N ARG A 37 10.10 2.45 -8.30
CA ARG A 37 10.26 2.75 -6.86
C ARG A 37 11.64 3.33 -6.48
N THR A 38 12.55 3.43 -7.45
CA THR A 38 13.96 3.80 -7.18
C THR A 38 14.23 5.30 -7.22
N MET A 39 13.31 6.13 -7.67
CA MET A 39 13.52 7.56 -8.02
C MET A 39 14.55 7.80 -9.14
N LEU A 40 15.02 6.76 -9.82
CA LEU A 40 15.98 6.84 -10.94
C LEU A 40 15.33 6.51 -12.29
N PHE A 41 14.08 6.08 -12.27
CA PHE A 41 13.37 5.52 -13.42
C PHE A 41 12.32 6.50 -13.94
N ASN A 42 12.35 6.74 -15.24
CA ASN A 42 11.34 7.56 -15.90
C ASN A 42 10.15 6.68 -16.28
N ILE A 43 9.00 6.89 -15.63
CA ILE A 43 7.79 6.09 -15.82
C ILE A 43 7.13 6.30 -17.19
N HIS A 44 7.50 7.34 -17.95
CA HIS A 44 6.97 7.63 -19.27
C HIS A 44 7.80 6.98 -20.39
N SER A 45 9.14 7.11 -20.31
CA SER A 45 10.05 6.48 -21.28
C SER A 45 10.27 4.99 -21.00
N LEU A 46 9.98 4.53 -19.77
CA LEU A 46 10.26 3.18 -19.26
C LEU A 46 11.76 2.84 -19.27
N GLU A 47 12.59 3.82 -19.02
CA GLU A 47 14.04 3.72 -18.99
C GLU A 47 14.60 4.41 -17.73
N TRP A 48 15.84 4.06 -17.36
CA TRP A 48 16.57 4.80 -16.34
C TRP A 48 16.79 6.23 -16.81
N ASP A 49 16.54 7.20 -15.93
CA ASP A 49 16.65 8.61 -16.24
C ASP A 49 18.10 9.10 -16.05
N PRO A 50 18.78 9.52 -17.13
CA PRO A 50 20.18 9.93 -17.03
C PRO A 50 20.41 11.17 -16.14
N GLU A 51 19.45 12.10 -16.11
CA GLU A 51 19.56 13.32 -15.31
C GLU A 51 19.44 12.98 -13.81
N LEU A 52 18.50 12.11 -13.45
CA LEU A 52 18.34 11.63 -12.08
C LEU A 52 19.54 10.78 -11.65
N CYS A 53 20.03 9.89 -12.50
CA CYS A 53 21.23 9.12 -12.22
C CYS A 53 22.44 10.02 -11.98
N GLN A 54 22.62 11.05 -12.80
CA GLN A 54 23.69 12.04 -12.63
C GLN A 54 23.51 12.85 -11.34
N PHE A 55 22.28 13.25 -11.02
CA PHE A 55 21.99 14.01 -9.79
C PHE A 55 22.35 13.25 -8.52
N PHE A 56 22.12 11.94 -8.51
CA PHE A 56 22.44 11.06 -7.37
C PHE A 56 23.83 10.42 -7.44
N ASP A 57 24.64 10.79 -8.45
CA ASP A 57 25.98 10.21 -8.71
C ASP A 57 25.96 8.67 -8.83
N ILE A 58 24.96 8.15 -9.53
CA ILE A 58 24.77 6.72 -9.78
C ILE A 58 25.20 6.37 -11.21
N PRO A 59 26.26 5.55 -11.41
CA PRO A 59 26.66 5.10 -12.74
C PRO A 59 25.57 4.23 -13.39
N MET A 60 25.14 4.60 -14.60
CA MET A 60 24.06 3.87 -15.30
C MET A 60 24.42 2.41 -15.62
N GLU A 61 25.71 2.10 -15.77
CA GLU A 61 26.20 0.76 -16.08
C GLU A 61 26.01 -0.26 -14.95
N ILE A 62 25.81 0.19 -13.71
CA ILE A 62 25.51 -0.70 -12.57
C ILE A 62 24.02 -1.02 -12.45
N LEU A 63 23.17 -0.30 -13.17
CA LEU A 63 21.73 -0.48 -13.06
C LEU A 63 21.26 -1.74 -13.82
N PRO A 64 20.27 -2.49 -13.28
CA PRO A 64 19.74 -3.66 -13.92
C PRO A 64 19.01 -3.33 -15.22
N LYS A 65 18.98 -4.27 -16.17
CA LYS A 65 18.15 -4.11 -17.36
C LYS A 65 16.67 -4.15 -16.98
N VAL A 66 15.93 -3.12 -17.34
CA VAL A 66 14.49 -3.04 -17.06
C VAL A 66 13.71 -3.88 -18.08
N ARG A 67 12.74 -4.67 -17.59
CA ARG A 67 11.92 -5.58 -18.39
C ARG A 67 10.45 -5.46 -17.99
N SER A 68 9.55 -6.13 -18.75
CA SER A 68 8.14 -6.22 -18.38
C SER A 68 7.97 -7.06 -17.10
N SER A 69 6.81 -6.93 -16.44
CA SER A 69 6.52 -7.69 -15.20
C SER A 69 6.20 -9.17 -15.46
N SER A 70 5.95 -9.53 -16.73
CA SER A 70 5.55 -10.88 -17.14
C SER A 70 6.23 -11.24 -18.47
N GLU A 71 7.40 -11.86 -18.38
CA GLU A 71 8.16 -12.42 -19.51
C GLU A 71 9.23 -13.36 -19.00
N ILE A 72 9.75 -14.29 -19.80
CA ILE A 72 10.82 -15.20 -19.39
C ILE A 72 12.13 -14.41 -19.24
N TYR A 73 12.59 -14.23 -17.99
CA TYR A 73 13.87 -13.58 -17.66
C TYR A 73 15.04 -14.54 -17.82
N GLY A 74 14.82 -15.82 -17.56
CA GLY A 74 15.81 -16.88 -17.63
C GLY A 74 15.25 -18.20 -17.13
N LEU A 75 16.09 -19.22 -17.08
CA LEU A 75 15.73 -20.54 -16.59
C LEU A 75 16.47 -20.84 -15.28
N MET A 76 15.78 -21.49 -14.35
CA MET A 76 16.39 -21.99 -13.11
C MET A 76 17.52 -22.96 -13.44
N LYS A 77 18.72 -22.68 -12.90
CA LYS A 77 19.86 -23.60 -12.94
C LYS A 77 19.87 -24.46 -11.68
N ILE A 78 20.65 -25.55 -11.70
CA ILE A 78 20.87 -26.39 -10.51
C ILE A 78 21.41 -25.49 -9.40
N CYS A 79 20.65 -25.39 -8.31
CA CYS A 79 21.12 -24.71 -7.10
C CYS A 79 21.74 -25.77 -6.16
N PRO A 80 23.00 -25.62 -5.74
CA PRO A 80 23.67 -26.58 -4.84
C PRO A 80 22.93 -26.77 -3.50
N THR A 81 22.13 -25.76 -3.07
CA THR A 81 21.31 -25.82 -1.86
C THR A 81 20.00 -26.58 -2.04
N LEU A 82 19.49 -26.68 -3.26
CA LEU A 82 18.30 -27.47 -3.61
C LEU A 82 18.75 -28.87 -4.10
N LYS A 83 18.92 -29.81 -3.18
CA LYS A 83 19.44 -31.17 -3.41
C LYS A 83 18.71 -31.97 -4.49
N SER A 84 17.53 -31.56 -4.96
CA SER A 84 16.71 -32.37 -5.86
C SER A 84 16.78 -32.00 -7.34
N GLY A 85 17.35 -30.85 -7.73
CA GLY A 85 17.32 -30.41 -9.14
C GLY A 85 15.90 -30.26 -9.75
N ALA A 86 14.86 -30.41 -8.96
CA ALA A 86 13.45 -30.46 -9.40
C ALA A 86 12.99 -29.17 -10.11
N LEU A 87 13.61 -28.02 -9.83
CA LEU A 87 13.32 -26.75 -10.46
C LEU A 87 14.23 -26.42 -11.65
N THR A 88 15.15 -27.33 -12.02
CA THR A 88 16.08 -27.08 -13.15
C THR A 88 15.29 -26.96 -14.45
N GLY A 89 15.53 -25.89 -15.20
CA GLY A 89 14.87 -25.60 -16.46
C GLY A 89 13.49 -24.91 -16.30
N VAL A 90 12.99 -24.75 -15.07
CA VAL A 90 11.75 -23.97 -14.85
C VAL A 90 12.02 -22.50 -15.20
N PRO A 91 11.16 -21.85 -16.02
CA PRO A 91 11.31 -20.44 -16.36
C PRO A 91 11.02 -19.55 -15.14
N ILE A 92 11.86 -18.53 -14.99
CA ILE A 92 11.61 -17.40 -14.10
C ILE A 92 10.91 -16.36 -14.97
N SER A 93 9.61 -16.12 -14.76
CA SER A 93 8.79 -15.40 -15.73
C SER A 93 7.86 -14.33 -15.14
N GLY A 94 7.88 -14.10 -13.83
CA GLY A 94 7.16 -13.03 -13.14
C GLY A 94 8.07 -12.27 -12.19
N CYS A 95 8.05 -10.96 -12.26
CA CYS A 95 8.74 -10.06 -11.35
C CYS A 95 7.88 -8.79 -11.19
N LEU A 96 7.46 -8.50 -9.96
CA LEU A 96 6.69 -7.31 -9.61
C LEU A 96 7.08 -6.82 -8.22
N GLY A 97 6.97 -5.51 -8.01
CA GLY A 97 6.92 -4.96 -6.66
C GLY A 97 5.70 -5.49 -5.90
N ASP A 98 5.80 -5.62 -4.58
CA ASP A 98 4.77 -6.26 -3.74
C ASP A 98 3.39 -5.62 -3.89
N GLN A 99 3.30 -4.29 -3.95
CA GLN A 99 2.04 -3.58 -4.10
C GLN A 99 1.41 -3.78 -5.48
N SER A 100 2.23 -3.81 -6.54
CA SER A 100 1.81 -4.13 -7.91
C SER A 100 1.37 -5.59 -8.03
N ALA A 101 2.09 -6.50 -7.39
CA ALA A 101 1.70 -7.90 -7.32
C ALA A 101 0.35 -8.07 -6.61
N ALA A 102 0.12 -7.38 -5.49
CA ALA A 102 -1.18 -7.38 -4.81
C ALA A 102 -2.30 -6.83 -5.71
N LEU A 103 -2.04 -5.79 -6.51
CA LEU A 103 -3.00 -5.25 -7.45
C LEU A 103 -3.40 -6.28 -8.52
N VAL A 104 -2.42 -7.02 -9.06
CA VAL A 104 -2.64 -8.13 -10.00
C VAL A 104 -3.40 -9.28 -9.32
N GLY A 105 -2.98 -9.69 -8.11
CA GLY A 105 -3.61 -10.78 -7.36
C GLY A 105 -5.03 -10.47 -6.91
N GLN A 106 -5.37 -9.19 -6.74
CA GLN A 106 -6.73 -8.69 -6.52
C GLN A 106 -7.51 -8.50 -7.82
N MET A 107 -6.92 -8.84 -8.98
CA MET A 107 -7.54 -8.72 -10.31
C MET A 107 -8.03 -7.29 -10.65
N CYS A 108 -7.31 -6.27 -10.19
CA CYS A 108 -7.62 -4.87 -10.50
C CYS A 108 -7.10 -4.51 -11.90
N PHE A 109 -7.75 -5.06 -12.94
CA PHE A 109 -7.33 -4.90 -14.34
C PHE A 109 -8.09 -3.81 -15.09
N GLN A 110 -9.16 -3.28 -14.52
CA GLN A 110 -9.97 -2.23 -15.13
C GLN A 110 -9.65 -0.85 -14.52
N ASP A 111 -9.79 0.19 -15.32
CA ASP A 111 -9.65 1.58 -14.88
C ASP A 111 -10.62 1.87 -13.73
N GLY A 112 -10.13 2.51 -12.68
CA GLY A 112 -10.89 2.82 -11.49
C GLY A 112 -11.02 1.68 -10.47
N GLN A 113 -10.52 0.47 -10.74
CA GLN A 113 -10.44 -0.56 -9.70
C GLN A 113 -9.31 -0.26 -8.72
N ALA A 114 -9.57 -0.44 -7.44
CA ALA A 114 -8.61 -0.16 -6.40
C ALA A 114 -8.52 -1.27 -5.35
N LYS A 115 -7.32 -1.41 -4.79
CA LYS A 115 -7.05 -2.28 -3.65
C LYS A 115 -6.44 -1.49 -2.50
N ASN A 116 -6.65 -1.95 -1.27
CA ASN A 116 -5.95 -1.45 -0.09
C ASN A 116 -5.36 -2.61 0.72
N THR A 117 -4.06 -2.59 0.92
CA THR A 117 -3.34 -3.58 1.75
C THR A 117 -3.17 -3.03 3.17
N TYR A 118 -3.80 -3.68 4.14
CA TYR A 118 -3.80 -3.28 5.56
C TYR A 118 -2.72 -4.02 6.34
N GLY A 119 -1.59 -3.33 6.52
CA GLY A 119 -0.44 -3.81 7.30
C GLY A 119 -0.13 -2.90 8.49
N THR A 120 1.14 -2.58 8.71
CA THR A 120 1.60 -1.58 9.69
C THR A 120 1.04 -0.19 9.35
N GLY A 121 1.11 0.19 8.09
CA GLY A 121 0.34 1.22 7.41
C GLY A 121 -0.61 0.57 6.41
N CYS A 122 -1.25 1.40 5.56
CA CYS A 122 -2.00 0.92 4.41
C CYS A 122 -1.42 1.46 3.12
N PHE A 123 -1.52 0.64 2.06
CA PHE A 123 -1.12 1.04 0.71
C PHE A 123 -2.30 0.86 -0.23
N LEU A 124 -2.84 1.98 -0.65
CA LEU A 124 -3.99 2.05 -1.53
C LEU A 124 -3.52 2.38 -2.95
N LEU A 125 -3.82 1.50 -3.90
CA LEU A 125 -3.53 1.68 -5.31
C LEU A 125 -4.82 1.63 -6.12
N CYS A 126 -4.99 2.63 -7.00
CA CYS A 126 -6.07 2.71 -7.96
C CYS A 126 -5.52 2.61 -9.38
N ASN A 127 -5.96 1.62 -10.14
CA ASN A 127 -5.59 1.45 -11.55
C ASN A 127 -6.16 2.59 -12.39
N THR A 128 -5.30 3.32 -13.11
CA THR A 128 -5.66 4.42 -14.02
C THR A 128 -5.56 4.02 -15.51
N GLY A 129 -5.38 2.73 -15.79
CA GLY A 129 -5.21 2.19 -17.13
C GLY A 129 -3.91 2.66 -17.77
N GLN A 130 -3.98 2.98 -19.06
CA GLN A 130 -2.82 3.47 -19.81
C GLN A 130 -2.57 4.97 -19.62
N LYS A 131 -3.39 5.63 -18.80
CA LYS A 131 -3.28 7.05 -18.53
C LYS A 131 -2.44 7.31 -17.30
N SER A 132 -1.30 7.94 -17.47
CA SER A 132 -0.50 8.49 -16.37
C SER A 132 -1.21 9.73 -15.81
N VAL A 133 -1.85 9.59 -14.66
CA VAL A 133 -2.54 10.69 -13.99
C VAL A 133 -1.59 11.39 -13.04
N PHE A 134 -1.35 12.68 -13.25
CA PHE A 134 -0.61 13.51 -12.31
C PHE A 134 -1.55 13.97 -11.19
N SER A 135 -1.21 13.65 -9.94
CA SER A 135 -2.04 14.01 -8.80
C SER A 135 -1.83 15.46 -8.38
N GLU A 136 -2.93 16.20 -8.22
CA GLU A 136 -2.96 17.53 -7.60
C GLU A 136 -3.27 17.47 -6.09
N HIS A 137 -3.53 16.28 -5.57
CA HIS A 137 -3.94 16.05 -4.17
C HIS A 137 -2.90 15.27 -3.35
N GLY A 138 -1.62 15.30 -3.78
CA GLY A 138 -0.51 14.74 -3.01
C GLY A 138 -0.36 13.23 -3.08
N LEU A 139 -0.98 12.56 -4.06
CA LEU A 139 -0.80 11.15 -4.33
C LEU A 139 0.42 10.91 -5.24
N LEU A 140 0.90 9.66 -5.27
CA LEU A 140 1.99 9.27 -6.15
C LEU A 140 1.43 8.65 -7.43
N THR A 141 2.02 9.00 -8.57
CA THR A 141 1.81 8.28 -9.83
C THR A 141 2.88 7.21 -9.96
N THR A 142 2.48 5.97 -10.18
CA THR A 142 3.40 4.84 -10.30
C THR A 142 2.99 3.91 -11.43
N ILE A 143 3.83 2.93 -11.76
CA ILE A 143 3.47 1.87 -12.67
C ILE A 143 2.70 0.80 -11.91
N ALA A 144 1.47 0.50 -12.36
CA ALA A 144 0.68 -0.60 -11.87
C ALA A 144 1.31 -1.95 -12.26
N TYR A 145 1.52 -2.15 -13.56
CA TYR A 145 2.16 -3.34 -14.14
C TYR A 145 2.40 -3.17 -15.65
N LYS A 146 3.26 -4.03 -16.20
CA LYS A 146 3.40 -4.28 -17.65
C LYS A 146 3.44 -5.79 -17.88
N LEU A 147 2.30 -6.39 -18.24
CA LEU A 147 2.11 -7.85 -18.27
C LEU A 147 2.43 -8.46 -19.64
N GLY A 148 3.65 -8.23 -20.09
CA GLY A 148 4.22 -8.74 -21.35
C GLY A 148 5.09 -7.70 -22.04
N ARG A 149 6.06 -8.18 -22.83
CA ARG A 149 7.01 -7.31 -23.55
C ARG A 149 6.28 -6.31 -24.45
N ASP A 150 5.33 -6.80 -25.23
CA ASP A 150 4.58 -6.01 -26.23
C ASP A 150 3.23 -5.51 -25.71
N LYS A 151 2.95 -5.72 -24.43
CA LYS A 151 1.74 -5.21 -23.80
C LYS A 151 1.93 -3.76 -23.34
N PRO A 152 0.85 -2.95 -23.33
CA PRO A 152 0.91 -1.59 -22.84
C PRO A 152 1.26 -1.57 -21.34
N VAL A 153 1.87 -0.48 -20.89
CA VAL A 153 2.04 -0.20 -19.47
C VAL A 153 0.71 0.30 -18.89
N CYS A 154 0.37 -0.18 -17.70
CA CYS A 154 -0.72 0.37 -16.91
C CYS A 154 -0.15 1.16 -15.73
N TYR A 155 -0.81 2.26 -15.41
CA TYR A 155 -0.43 3.16 -14.31
C TYR A 155 -1.38 3.02 -13.14
N ALA A 156 -0.96 3.50 -12.00
CA ALA A 156 -1.80 3.64 -10.82
C ALA A 156 -1.53 4.94 -10.09
N LEU A 157 -2.55 5.46 -9.40
CA LEU A 157 -2.37 6.38 -8.29
C LEU A 157 -2.18 5.59 -7.01
N GLU A 158 -1.23 6.04 -6.19
CA GLU A 158 -0.92 5.44 -4.91
C GLU A 158 -1.03 6.45 -3.78
N GLY A 159 -1.71 6.06 -2.71
CA GLY A 159 -1.73 6.78 -1.45
C GLY A 159 -1.43 5.85 -0.29
N SER A 160 -0.73 6.38 0.71
CA SER A 160 -0.31 5.62 1.88
C SER A 160 -0.90 6.18 3.15
N VAL A 161 -1.49 5.32 3.98
CA VAL A 161 -1.82 5.59 5.37
C VAL A 161 -0.62 5.17 6.22
N ALA A 162 0.04 6.10 6.89
CA ALA A 162 1.23 5.81 7.66
C ALA A 162 0.96 4.88 8.85
N ILE A 163 -0.14 5.15 9.55
CA ILE A 163 -0.47 4.52 10.83
C ILE A 163 -1.80 3.77 10.72
N ALA A 164 -1.72 2.47 10.46
CA ALA A 164 -2.84 1.53 10.49
C ALA A 164 -2.65 0.49 11.60
N GLY A 165 -2.08 -0.68 11.33
CA GLY A 165 -1.77 -1.65 12.37
C GLY A 165 -0.80 -1.13 13.43
N ALA A 166 -0.07 -0.06 13.11
CA ALA A 166 0.80 0.61 14.06
C ALA A 166 0.01 1.24 15.23
N VAL A 167 -1.20 1.78 15.02
CA VAL A 167 -2.04 2.31 16.12
C VAL A 167 -2.47 1.20 17.08
N VAL A 168 -2.78 0.03 16.54
CA VAL A 168 -3.15 -1.14 17.37
C VAL A 168 -1.96 -1.60 18.24
N ARG A 169 -0.76 -1.63 17.65
CA ARG A 169 0.47 -1.91 18.42
C ARG A 169 0.72 -0.86 19.48
N TRP A 170 0.52 0.41 19.16
CA TRP A 170 0.69 1.50 20.11
C TRP A 170 -0.29 1.39 21.30
N LEU A 171 -1.56 1.05 21.05
CA LEU A 171 -2.55 0.80 22.12
C LEU A 171 -2.11 -0.36 23.03
N ARG A 172 -1.46 -1.38 22.47
CA ARG A 172 -0.96 -2.54 23.21
C ARG A 172 0.32 -2.23 23.98
N ASP A 173 1.34 -1.74 23.27
CA ASP A 173 2.72 -1.68 23.78
C ASP A 173 3.00 -0.40 24.59
N ASN A 174 2.38 0.72 24.22
CA ASN A 174 2.61 2.01 24.85
C ASN A 174 1.53 2.35 25.90
N LEU A 175 0.24 2.14 25.59
CA LEU A 175 -0.84 2.42 26.54
C LEU A 175 -1.23 1.22 27.41
N GLY A 176 -0.93 0.00 27.00
CA GLY A 176 -1.25 -1.22 27.75
C GLY A 176 -2.76 -1.48 27.90
N ILE A 177 -3.61 -0.88 27.07
CA ILE A 177 -5.07 -1.03 27.19
C ILE A 177 -5.60 -2.35 26.60
N VAL A 178 -4.80 -3.03 25.80
CA VAL A 178 -5.03 -4.39 25.28
C VAL A 178 -3.76 -5.22 25.44
N LYS A 179 -3.91 -6.54 25.53
CA LYS A 179 -2.78 -7.50 25.60
C LYS A 179 -2.40 -8.06 24.24
N THR A 180 -3.37 -8.19 23.35
CA THR A 180 -3.19 -8.70 22.00
C THR A 180 -3.88 -7.80 20.98
N SER A 181 -3.44 -7.84 19.72
CA SER A 181 -4.06 -7.05 18.65
C SER A 181 -5.52 -7.45 18.41
N GLN A 182 -5.88 -8.69 18.67
CA GLN A 182 -7.25 -9.21 18.52
C GLN A 182 -8.21 -8.65 19.57
N GLU A 183 -7.72 -8.30 20.75
CA GLU A 183 -8.57 -7.68 21.79
C GLU A 183 -9.14 -6.32 21.37
N VAL A 184 -8.49 -5.60 20.45
CA VAL A 184 -9.01 -4.32 19.95
C VAL A 184 -10.37 -4.50 19.29
N GLU A 185 -10.54 -5.56 18.48
CA GLU A 185 -11.82 -5.90 17.86
C GLU A 185 -12.90 -6.17 18.92
N LYS A 186 -12.55 -6.95 19.94
CA LYS A 186 -13.48 -7.26 21.04
C LYS A 186 -13.92 -5.98 21.78
N LEU A 187 -12.97 -5.13 22.18
CA LEU A 187 -13.28 -3.88 22.88
C LEU A 187 -14.16 -2.95 22.03
N ALA A 188 -13.86 -2.84 20.73
CA ALA A 188 -14.65 -2.04 19.81
C ALA A 188 -16.07 -2.59 19.63
N SER A 189 -16.22 -3.93 19.51
CA SER A 189 -17.52 -4.60 19.38
C SER A 189 -18.40 -4.41 20.60
N GLU A 190 -17.82 -4.34 21.81
CA GLU A 190 -18.58 -4.16 23.07
C GLU A 190 -19.32 -2.82 23.14
N VAL A 191 -18.82 -1.79 22.46
CA VAL A 191 -19.44 -0.44 22.50
C VAL A 191 -20.12 -0.05 21.20
N GLY A 192 -19.65 -0.54 20.04
CA GLY A 192 -20.18 -0.26 18.73
C GLY A 192 -20.13 1.21 18.29
N THR A 193 -19.42 2.07 19.02
CA THR A 193 -19.31 3.51 18.78
C THR A 193 -18.07 4.09 19.45
N SER A 194 -17.49 5.14 18.86
CA SER A 194 -16.46 5.95 19.52
C SER A 194 -17.01 6.94 20.53
N TYR A 195 -18.32 7.06 20.63
CA TYR A 195 -19.02 8.00 21.52
C TYR A 195 -18.55 9.47 21.33
N GLY A 196 -18.30 9.86 20.07
CA GLY A 196 -17.81 11.19 19.72
C GLY A 196 -16.32 11.44 20.01
N CYS A 197 -15.59 10.41 20.40
CA CYS A 197 -14.14 10.43 20.53
C CYS A 197 -13.49 10.23 19.16
N TYR A 198 -12.47 11.04 18.83
CA TYR A 198 -11.70 10.93 17.59
C TYR A 198 -10.22 10.81 17.95
N PHE A 199 -9.57 9.81 17.35
CA PHE A 199 -8.15 9.61 17.54
C PHE A 199 -7.43 9.87 16.19
N VAL A 200 -6.59 10.88 16.12
CA VAL A 200 -5.72 11.17 14.97
C VAL A 200 -4.33 10.64 15.28
N PRO A 201 -3.89 9.52 14.69
CA PRO A 201 -2.62 8.89 15.04
C PRO A 201 -1.45 9.47 14.22
N ALA A 202 -1.29 10.79 14.19
CA ALA A 202 -0.24 11.49 13.47
C ALA A 202 1.11 11.43 14.22
N PHE A 203 1.61 10.21 14.53
CA PHE A 203 2.80 10.04 15.38
C PHE A 203 4.07 10.61 14.78
N SER A 204 4.16 10.70 13.45
CA SER A 204 5.29 11.24 12.71
C SER A 204 4.83 12.26 11.64
N GLY A 205 3.80 13.02 11.95
CA GLY A 205 3.14 13.91 11.01
C GLY A 205 1.98 13.25 10.27
N LEU A 206 1.33 14.02 9.39
CA LEU A 206 0.30 13.55 8.47
C LEU A 206 0.90 13.33 7.08
N TYR A 207 0.55 12.21 6.45
CA TYR A 207 0.94 11.87 5.08
C TYR A 207 -0.11 12.39 4.08
N ALA A 208 -0.18 11.78 2.91
CA ALA A 208 -1.18 12.13 1.91
C ALA A 208 -2.60 12.18 2.52
N PRO A 209 -3.43 13.16 2.13
CA PRO A 209 -3.16 14.25 1.18
C PRO A 209 -2.52 15.51 1.81
N TYR A 210 -2.25 15.50 3.11
CA TYR A 210 -1.85 16.70 3.88
C TYR A 210 -0.36 17.04 3.80
N TRP A 211 0.51 16.04 3.86
CA TRP A 211 1.98 16.19 3.94
C TRP A 211 2.42 17.20 5.01
N GLU A 212 1.81 17.09 6.22
CA GLU A 212 2.03 18.05 7.31
C GLU A 212 2.94 17.43 8.39
N PRO A 213 4.24 17.77 8.39
CA PRO A 213 5.21 17.18 9.31
C PRO A 213 5.07 17.70 10.75
N SER A 214 4.45 18.87 10.95
CA SER A 214 4.26 19.47 12.28
C SER A 214 3.14 18.83 13.09
N ALA A 215 2.29 18.01 12.45
CA ALA A 215 1.19 17.33 13.12
C ALA A 215 1.69 16.27 14.10
N ARG A 216 0.98 16.11 15.22
CA ARG A 216 1.20 15.02 16.19
C ARG A 216 -0.11 14.37 16.58
N GLY A 217 -0.01 13.14 17.11
CA GLY A 217 -1.16 12.36 17.55
C GLY A 217 -1.97 13.06 18.61
N ILE A 218 -3.32 13.08 18.44
CA ILE A 218 -4.26 13.62 19.42
C ILE A 218 -5.44 12.67 19.61
N ILE A 219 -6.04 12.75 20.80
CA ILE A 219 -7.35 12.17 21.09
C ILE A 219 -8.25 13.32 21.56
N CYS A 220 -9.38 13.53 20.89
CA CYS A 220 -10.30 14.62 21.21
C CYS A 220 -11.76 14.14 21.33
N GLY A 221 -12.63 14.96 21.90
CA GLY A 221 -14.03 14.59 22.15
C GLY A 221 -14.24 13.71 23.37
N LEU A 222 -13.27 13.66 24.30
CA LEU A 222 -13.37 12.91 25.55
C LEU A 222 -14.44 13.50 26.47
N THR A 223 -15.21 12.62 27.10
CA THR A 223 -16.18 12.93 28.14
C THR A 223 -15.92 12.08 29.39
N GLN A 224 -16.59 12.34 30.48
CA GLN A 224 -16.49 11.51 31.71
C GLN A 224 -16.93 10.05 31.49
N PHE A 225 -17.63 9.74 30.40
CA PHE A 225 -18.10 8.39 30.07
C PHE A 225 -17.18 7.67 29.07
N THR A 226 -16.22 8.38 28.48
CA THR A 226 -15.26 7.78 27.54
C THR A 226 -14.36 6.81 28.28
N ASN A 227 -14.24 5.60 27.76
CA ASN A 227 -13.41 4.54 28.31
C ASN A 227 -12.50 3.91 27.23
N LYS A 228 -11.68 2.94 27.61
CA LYS A 228 -10.73 2.28 26.70
C LYS A 228 -11.38 1.64 25.46
N ASN A 229 -12.63 1.19 25.56
CA ASN A 229 -13.36 0.55 24.46
C ASN A 229 -13.70 1.59 23.39
N HIS A 230 -14.11 2.80 23.80
CA HIS A 230 -14.36 3.92 22.87
C HIS A 230 -13.07 4.36 22.18
N ILE A 231 -11.93 4.36 22.89
CA ILE A 231 -10.61 4.69 22.30
C ILE A 231 -10.20 3.60 21.29
N ALA A 232 -10.42 2.32 21.60
CA ALA A 232 -10.16 1.22 20.68
C ALA A 232 -11.02 1.35 19.39
N PHE A 233 -12.30 1.69 19.53
CA PHE A 233 -13.19 1.94 18.40
C PHE A 233 -12.72 3.14 17.57
N ALA A 234 -12.39 4.27 18.21
CA ALA A 234 -11.88 5.47 17.56
C ALA A 234 -10.56 5.23 16.79
N ALA A 235 -9.71 4.33 17.30
CA ALA A 235 -8.48 3.94 16.62
C ALA A 235 -8.76 3.15 15.33
N LEU A 236 -9.77 2.28 15.30
CA LEU A 236 -10.21 1.60 14.07
C LEU A 236 -10.88 2.57 13.10
N GLU A 237 -11.75 3.46 13.59
CA GLU A 237 -12.33 4.53 12.75
C GLU A 237 -11.26 5.42 12.11
N ALA A 238 -10.17 5.73 12.85
CA ALA A 238 -9.06 6.53 12.34
C ALA A 238 -8.41 5.93 11.08
N VAL A 239 -8.24 4.62 11.04
CA VAL A 239 -7.73 3.92 9.86
C VAL A 239 -8.71 4.06 8.68
N CYS A 240 -10.00 3.95 8.95
CA CYS A 240 -11.05 4.09 7.94
C CYS A 240 -11.14 5.51 7.37
N PHE A 241 -11.04 6.53 8.22
CA PHE A 241 -11.06 7.92 7.79
C PHE A 241 -9.85 8.30 6.95
N GLN A 242 -8.65 7.89 7.34
CA GLN A 242 -7.44 8.11 6.55
C GLN A 242 -7.53 7.44 5.18
N THR A 243 -8.09 6.22 5.10
CA THR A 243 -8.36 5.54 3.83
C THR A 243 -9.37 6.34 2.98
N ARG A 244 -10.42 6.90 3.59
CA ARG A 244 -11.40 7.76 2.90
C ARG A 244 -10.74 9.02 2.32
N GLU A 245 -9.86 9.68 3.07
CA GLU A 245 -9.12 10.87 2.60
C GLU A 245 -8.32 10.60 1.33
N ILE A 246 -7.65 9.44 1.29
CA ILE A 246 -6.88 9.01 0.10
C ILE A 246 -7.84 8.70 -1.06
N LEU A 247 -8.92 7.98 -0.83
CA LEU A 247 -9.91 7.66 -1.86
C LEU A 247 -10.60 8.90 -2.43
N ASP A 248 -10.93 9.87 -1.58
CA ASP A 248 -11.51 11.14 -2.01
C ASP A 248 -10.53 11.90 -2.93
N ALA A 249 -9.22 11.87 -2.61
CA ALA A 249 -8.18 12.43 -3.47
C ALA A 249 -8.07 11.67 -4.81
N MET A 250 -8.06 10.33 -4.78
CA MET A 250 -8.03 9.49 -5.98
C MET A 250 -9.23 9.74 -6.89
N ASN A 251 -10.43 9.79 -6.33
CA ASN A 251 -11.65 10.03 -7.10
C ASN A 251 -11.64 11.41 -7.80
N LYS A 252 -11.08 12.43 -7.14
CA LYS A 252 -10.91 13.77 -7.75
C LYS A 252 -9.90 13.76 -8.88
N ASP A 253 -8.76 13.09 -8.70
CA ASP A 253 -7.68 13.06 -9.69
C ASP A 253 -8.01 12.15 -10.88
N CYS A 254 -8.59 10.99 -10.65
CA CYS A 254 -8.98 10.04 -11.71
C CYS A 254 -10.27 10.42 -12.43
N GLY A 255 -11.19 11.11 -11.75
CA GLY A 255 -12.54 11.38 -12.26
C GLY A 255 -13.42 10.14 -12.39
N ILE A 256 -13.02 8.99 -11.85
CA ILE A 256 -13.76 7.72 -11.87
C ILE A 256 -14.08 7.36 -10.41
N PRO A 257 -15.35 7.46 -9.98
CA PRO A 257 -15.71 7.09 -8.63
C PRO A 257 -15.55 5.58 -8.40
N LEU A 258 -14.90 5.23 -7.29
CA LEU A 258 -14.74 3.84 -6.88
C LEU A 258 -16.11 3.26 -6.47
N ASN A 259 -16.46 2.10 -6.99
CA ASN A 259 -17.72 1.41 -6.69
C ASN A 259 -17.58 0.27 -5.67
N GLN A 260 -16.37 -0.19 -5.41
CA GLN A 260 -16.02 -1.13 -4.35
C GLN A 260 -14.52 -1.05 -4.05
N LEU A 261 -14.11 -1.37 -2.83
CA LEU A 261 -12.72 -1.45 -2.42
C LEU A 261 -12.31 -2.90 -2.17
N GLN A 262 -11.30 -3.37 -2.87
CA GLN A 262 -10.71 -4.66 -2.60
C GLN A 262 -9.67 -4.53 -1.48
N VAL A 263 -9.63 -5.49 -0.54
CA VAL A 263 -8.77 -5.39 0.64
C VAL A 263 -8.01 -6.67 0.92
N ASP A 264 -6.78 -6.53 1.42
CA ASP A 264 -5.96 -7.62 1.91
C ASP A 264 -5.08 -7.16 3.08
N GLY A 265 -4.20 -8.06 3.54
CA GLY A 265 -3.30 -7.80 4.66
C GLY A 265 -3.86 -8.21 6.02
N GLY A 266 -2.98 -8.26 7.02
CA GLY A 266 -3.27 -8.88 8.31
C GLY A 266 -4.41 -8.24 9.11
N MET A 267 -4.65 -6.93 8.97
CA MET A 267 -5.73 -6.26 9.68
C MET A 267 -7.12 -6.58 9.13
N THR A 268 -7.24 -7.13 7.91
CA THR A 268 -8.54 -7.51 7.32
C THR A 268 -9.20 -8.68 8.06
N ASN A 269 -8.50 -9.32 8.98
CA ASN A 269 -9.08 -10.31 9.88
C ASN A 269 -9.98 -9.69 10.95
N ASN A 270 -9.87 -8.37 11.19
CA ASN A 270 -10.75 -7.63 12.09
C ASN A 270 -12.04 -7.25 11.33
N LYS A 271 -13.15 -7.94 11.65
CA LYS A 271 -14.43 -7.72 10.97
C LYS A 271 -15.07 -6.39 11.30
N VAL A 272 -14.83 -5.86 12.50
CA VAL A 272 -15.29 -4.52 12.89
C VAL A 272 -14.62 -3.46 12.01
N LEU A 273 -13.31 -3.57 11.79
CA LEU A 273 -12.59 -2.67 10.89
C LEU A 273 -13.13 -2.74 9.45
N MET A 274 -13.39 -3.93 8.94
CA MET A 274 -13.90 -4.10 7.56
C MET A 274 -15.31 -3.53 7.40
N GLN A 275 -16.19 -3.74 8.39
CA GLN A 275 -17.52 -3.14 8.38
C GLN A 275 -17.45 -1.61 8.50
N LEU A 276 -16.67 -1.08 9.44
CA LEU A 276 -16.46 0.37 9.57
C LEU A 276 -15.91 0.99 8.28
N GLN A 277 -14.99 0.30 7.61
CA GLN A 277 -14.44 0.79 6.35
C GLN A 277 -15.52 0.90 5.27
N SER A 278 -16.39 -0.10 5.14
CA SER A 278 -17.52 -0.07 4.21
C SER A 278 -18.51 1.05 4.58
N ASP A 279 -18.82 1.20 5.86
CA ASP A 279 -19.72 2.23 6.37
C ASP A 279 -19.19 3.65 6.09
N ILE A 280 -17.93 3.91 6.40
CA ILE A 280 -17.30 5.23 6.20
C ILE A 280 -17.13 5.57 4.72
N LEU A 281 -16.87 4.59 3.85
CA LEU A 281 -16.75 4.81 2.40
C LEU A 281 -18.09 4.85 1.69
N CYS A 282 -19.17 4.31 2.28
CA CYS A 282 -20.47 4.08 1.64
C CYS A 282 -20.38 3.24 0.36
N ILE A 283 -19.39 2.38 0.26
CA ILE A 283 -19.22 1.40 -0.82
C ILE A 283 -18.84 0.04 -0.23
N PRO A 284 -19.10 -1.05 -0.97
CA PRO A 284 -18.72 -2.39 -0.52
C PRO A 284 -17.21 -2.53 -0.34
N VAL A 285 -16.80 -3.24 0.72
CA VAL A 285 -15.44 -3.70 0.95
C VAL A 285 -15.40 -5.20 0.69
N VAL A 286 -14.46 -5.65 -0.16
CA VAL A 286 -14.37 -7.01 -0.65
C VAL A 286 -13.02 -7.62 -0.26
N LYS A 287 -13.06 -8.68 0.54
CA LYS A 287 -11.89 -9.44 0.98
C LYS A 287 -11.86 -10.78 0.28
N PRO A 288 -10.81 -11.11 -0.52
CA PRO A 288 -10.71 -12.41 -1.16
C PRO A 288 -10.46 -13.52 -0.12
N SER A 289 -10.87 -14.74 -0.45
CA SER A 289 -10.63 -15.94 0.39
C SER A 289 -9.14 -16.31 0.43
N MET A 290 -8.39 -15.99 -0.63
CA MET A 290 -6.92 -16.14 -0.67
C MET A 290 -6.27 -14.92 0.00
N PRO A 291 -5.67 -15.06 1.19
CA PRO A 291 -5.10 -13.92 1.91
C PRO A 291 -3.78 -13.41 1.32
N GLU A 292 -3.03 -14.29 0.64
CA GLU A 292 -1.70 -14.00 0.09
C GLU A 292 -1.79 -13.46 -1.36
N THR A 293 -2.50 -12.36 -1.53
CA THR A 293 -2.75 -11.76 -2.86
C THR A 293 -1.49 -11.33 -3.57
N THR A 294 -0.47 -10.88 -2.84
CA THR A 294 0.85 -10.53 -3.38
C THR A 294 1.53 -11.74 -4.02
N ALA A 295 1.54 -12.88 -3.33
CA ALA A 295 2.12 -14.12 -3.86
C ALA A 295 1.31 -14.63 -5.06
N LEU A 296 -0.03 -14.53 -4.97
CA LEU A 296 -0.93 -14.90 -6.07
C LEU A 296 -0.66 -14.05 -7.32
N GLY A 297 -0.54 -12.73 -7.17
CA GLY A 297 -0.28 -11.83 -8.30
C GLY A 297 1.07 -12.09 -8.97
N ALA A 298 2.11 -12.36 -8.20
CA ALA A 298 3.40 -12.77 -8.74
C ALA A 298 3.30 -14.09 -9.53
N ALA A 299 2.56 -15.08 -8.99
CA ALA A 299 2.32 -16.35 -9.66
C ALA A 299 1.47 -16.19 -10.94
N MET A 300 0.44 -15.32 -10.92
CA MET A 300 -0.39 -15.00 -12.08
C MET A 300 0.44 -14.37 -13.19
N ALA A 301 1.28 -13.39 -12.86
CA ALA A 301 2.19 -12.76 -13.84
C ALA A 301 3.17 -13.77 -14.44
N ALA A 302 3.74 -14.65 -13.59
CA ALA A 302 4.65 -15.69 -14.07
C ALA A 302 3.95 -16.69 -14.99
N GLY A 303 2.73 -17.12 -14.63
CA GLY A 303 1.96 -18.10 -15.40
C GLY A 303 1.38 -17.56 -16.70
N ALA A 304 1.16 -16.23 -16.79
CA ALA A 304 0.64 -15.56 -17.97
C ALA A 304 1.72 -15.18 -19.00
N ALA A 305 3.01 -15.31 -18.64
CA ALA A 305 4.12 -14.94 -19.49
C ALA A 305 4.09 -15.72 -20.82
N GLU A 306 4.41 -15.04 -21.90
CA GLU A 306 4.52 -15.66 -23.24
C GLU A 306 5.55 -16.80 -23.21
N GLY A 307 5.15 -17.96 -23.73
CA GLY A 307 5.94 -19.20 -23.67
C GLY A 307 5.75 -20.02 -22.40
N VAL A 308 5.06 -19.50 -21.38
CA VAL A 308 4.60 -20.25 -20.20
C VAL A 308 3.11 -20.59 -20.33
N GLY A 309 2.23 -19.61 -20.48
CA GLY A 309 0.83 -19.76 -20.90
C GLY A 309 -0.05 -20.64 -19.99
N ILE A 310 0.25 -20.68 -18.67
CA ILE A 310 -0.53 -21.47 -17.70
C ILE A 310 -1.79 -20.72 -17.26
N TRP A 311 -1.73 -19.40 -17.21
CA TRP A 311 -2.82 -18.52 -16.81
C TRP A 311 -3.16 -17.50 -17.89
N SER A 312 -4.47 -17.31 -18.12
CA SER A 312 -4.99 -16.13 -18.82
C SER A 312 -5.28 -15.02 -17.79
N LEU A 313 -4.90 -13.78 -18.12
CA LEU A 313 -5.26 -12.60 -17.34
C LEU A 313 -6.43 -11.82 -17.96
N ASN A 314 -7.11 -12.41 -18.96
CA ASN A 314 -8.33 -11.81 -19.46
C ASN A 314 -9.44 -11.92 -18.39
N PRO A 315 -10.17 -10.84 -18.08
CA PRO A 315 -11.20 -10.86 -17.03
C PRO A 315 -12.27 -11.94 -17.21
N GLY A 316 -12.59 -12.33 -18.45
CA GLY A 316 -13.56 -13.37 -18.74
C GLY A 316 -13.10 -14.81 -18.46
N ASP A 317 -11.78 -15.03 -18.38
CA ASP A 317 -11.18 -16.34 -18.12
C ASP A 317 -10.88 -16.57 -16.63
N LEU A 318 -10.93 -15.51 -15.81
CA LEU A 318 -10.67 -15.56 -14.40
C LEU A 318 -11.92 -16.07 -13.67
N THR A 319 -11.82 -17.25 -13.09
CA THR A 319 -12.88 -17.79 -12.22
C THR A 319 -13.10 -16.87 -11.03
N ALA A 320 -14.37 -16.61 -10.71
CA ALA A 320 -14.73 -15.80 -9.55
C ALA A 320 -14.09 -16.39 -8.28
N VAL A 321 -13.15 -15.65 -7.71
CA VAL A 321 -12.58 -16.00 -6.40
C VAL A 321 -13.66 -15.79 -5.35
N THR A 322 -13.87 -16.78 -4.48
CA THR A 322 -14.75 -16.59 -3.33
C THR A 322 -14.25 -15.41 -2.49
N CYS A 323 -15.16 -14.57 -2.05
CA CYS A 323 -14.82 -13.38 -1.27
C CYS A 323 -15.81 -13.20 -0.12
N GLU A 324 -15.34 -12.61 0.98
CA GLU A 324 -16.17 -12.04 2.03
C GLU A 324 -16.46 -10.59 1.66
N ARG A 325 -17.74 -10.19 1.70
CA ARG A 325 -18.19 -8.89 1.27
C ARG A 325 -18.89 -8.17 2.43
N PHE A 326 -18.49 -6.94 2.68
CA PHE A 326 -19.07 -6.05 3.70
C PHE A 326 -19.81 -4.92 2.99
N GLU A 327 -21.12 -4.88 3.17
CA GLU A 327 -21.97 -3.82 2.62
C GLU A 327 -22.14 -2.68 3.63
N PRO A 328 -22.26 -1.41 3.18
CA PRO A 328 -22.53 -0.28 4.07
C PRO A 328 -23.81 -0.48 4.88
N GLN A 329 -23.74 -0.27 6.18
CA GLN A 329 -24.87 -0.38 7.12
C GLN A 329 -25.36 0.97 7.62
N ILE A 330 -24.64 2.06 7.36
CA ILE A 330 -25.04 3.42 7.67
C ILE A 330 -25.40 4.17 6.37
N ASN A 331 -26.17 5.23 6.50
CA ASN A 331 -26.48 6.10 5.36
C ASN A 331 -25.33 7.10 5.08
N PRO A 332 -25.28 7.69 3.86
CA PRO A 332 -24.24 8.64 3.50
C PRO A 332 -24.19 9.88 4.39
N GLU A 333 -25.32 10.35 4.90
CA GLU A 333 -25.39 11.52 5.77
C GLU A 333 -24.70 11.28 7.11
N GLU A 334 -24.84 10.08 7.68
CA GLU A 334 -24.15 9.71 8.92
C GLU A 334 -22.65 9.56 8.69
N SER A 335 -22.24 8.92 7.59
CA SER A 335 -20.84 8.82 7.22
C SER A 335 -20.21 10.21 7.05
N GLU A 336 -20.88 11.13 6.34
CA GLU A 336 -20.38 12.49 6.12
C GLU A 336 -20.32 13.29 7.43
N PHE A 337 -21.29 13.11 8.33
CA PHE A 337 -21.26 13.73 9.65
C PHE A 337 -20.06 13.29 10.47
N ARG A 338 -19.76 11.96 10.51
CA ARG A 338 -18.58 11.41 11.21
C ARG A 338 -17.29 11.93 10.59
N TYR A 339 -17.23 11.94 9.26
CA TYR A 339 -16.05 12.39 8.52
C TYR A 339 -15.79 13.89 8.67
N ALA A 340 -16.82 14.72 8.69
CA ALA A 340 -16.67 16.16 8.94
C ALA A 340 -16.08 16.43 10.34
N ARG A 341 -16.43 15.63 11.33
CA ARG A 341 -15.85 15.73 12.69
C ARG A 341 -14.41 15.21 12.73
N TRP A 342 -14.11 14.14 12.00
CA TRP A 342 -12.73 13.67 11.80
C TRP A 342 -11.84 14.78 11.23
N LYS A 343 -12.26 15.45 10.16
CA LYS A 343 -11.51 16.57 9.58
C LYS A 343 -11.25 17.69 10.58
N LYS A 344 -12.18 17.99 11.48
CA LYS A 344 -11.94 18.93 12.58
C LYS A 344 -10.87 18.45 13.56
N ALA A 345 -10.82 17.16 13.84
CA ALA A 345 -9.78 16.58 14.70
C ALA A 345 -8.41 16.64 14.01
N VAL A 346 -8.33 16.30 12.72
CA VAL A 346 -7.10 16.42 11.92
C VAL A 346 -6.54 17.84 11.96
N MET A 347 -7.37 18.85 11.74
CA MET A 347 -6.94 20.26 11.82
C MET A 347 -6.39 20.65 13.20
N LYS A 348 -6.85 20.01 14.27
CA LYS A 348 -6.35 20.26 15.64
C LYS A 348 -5.00 19.56 15.93
N SER A 349 -4.62 18.60 15.11
CA SER A 349 -3.33 17.89 15.24
C SER A 349 -2.18 18.61 14.54
N MET A 350 -2.49 19.59 13.65
CA MET A 350 -1.51 20.35 12.88
C MET A 350 -0.87 21.47 13.72
N GLY A 351 0.35 21.87 13.35
CA GLY A 351 1.08 22.94 14.02
C GLY A 351 1.46 22.63 15.47
N TRP A 352 1.52 21.36 15.85
CA TRP A 352 1.88 20.93 17.21
C TRP A 352 3.38 21.03 17.45
N GLU A 353 4.19 20.59 16.51
CA GLU A 353 5.63 20.77 16.57
C GLU A 353 6.05 22.09 15.92
N THR A 354 6.73 22.91 16.70
CA THR A 354 7.36 24.13 16.21
C THR A 354 8.86 23.88 16.07
N SER A 355 9.46 24.41 14.99
CA SER A 355 10.91 24.36 14.78
C SER A 355 11.71 25.26 15.74
N GLU A 356 11.04 25.96 16.65
CA GLU A 356 11.67 26.80 17.65
C GLU A 356 12.19 25.92 18.79
N ALA A 357 13.50 25.97 19.02
CA ALA A 357 14.09 25.42 20.22
C ALA A 357 13.45 26.09 21.46
N PRO A 358 13.20 25.36 22.56
CA PRO A 358 12.65 25.95 23.77
C PRO A 358 13.56 27.09 24.24
N PRO A 359 12.99 28.21 24.71
CA PRO A 359 13.74 29.44 25.00
C PRO A 359 14.77 29.33 26.14
N ASN A 360 14.88 28.18 26.78
CA ASN A 360 15.94 27.88 27.76
C ASN A 360 16.44 26.46 27.54
N GLY A 361 17.72 26.35 27.15
CA GLY A 361 18.41 25.08 26.98
C GLY A 361 18.36 24.21 28.24
N ALA A 362 17.38 23.37 28.28
CA ALA A 362 17.30 22.25 29.20
C ALA A 362 17.47 20.97 28.35
N ASP A 363 18.72 20.73 27.95
CA ASP A 363 19.16 19.37 27.66
C ASP A 363 19.00 18.54 28.94
N LYS A 364 18.13 17.56 28.89
CA LYS A 364 18.17 16.42 29.79
C LYS A 364 17.95 15.13 28.99
#